data_efb2d4e29f96f16aa5747214b420ca89
#
_entry.id   efb2d4e29f96f16aa5747214b420ca89
#
_cell.length_a   1.000
_cell.length_b   1.000
_cell.length_c   1.000
_cell.angle_alpha   90.00
_cell.angle_beta   90.00
_cell.angle_gamma   90.00
#
_symmetry.space_group_name_H-M   'P 1'
#
loop_
_entity.id
_entity.type
_entity.pdbx_description
1 polymer ?
#
loop_
_entity_poly.entity_id
_entity_poly.type
_entity_poly.pdbx_seq_one_letter_code
_entity_poly.pdbx_strand_id
1 'polypeptide(L)'
;ISDYDLMHDNQTLCYGMLEVRNMGLPVVGTIHHPITKGRHSDITHAKSPLLKLLKWRWYSFLNMQSRVARQLDPLIVVSDSTKRDVHKDFGVPMERMQRIHHGINHQTFSPMPEVKRKTNRLMATASADVPLKGLIYLIRAYDELLKEFPDLELVVVGSLREGPTMHELEKRGIRDRV
;
A
#
# COMPACT_ATOMS: atom_id res chain seq x y z
N ILE A 1 -24.04 -1.91 -22.03
CA ILE A 1 -22.79 -2.48 -22.58
C ILE A 1 -22.47 -1.89 -23.95
N SER A 2 -23.48 -1.71 -24.83
CA SER A 2 -23.31 -1.11 -26.17
C SER A 2 -22.65 0.27 -26.19
N ASP A 3 -22.63 0.99 -25.09
CA ASP A 3 -22.14 2.37 -24.98
C ASP A 3 -20.68 2.45 -24.49
N TYR A 4 -20.03 1.29 -24.31
CA TYR A 4 -18.68 1.18 -23.78
C TYR A 4 -17.84 0.23 -24.62
N ASP A 5 -16.56 0.60 -24.83
CA ASP A 5 -15.59 -0.22 -25.58
C ASP A 5 -14.81 -1.18 -24.66
N LEU A 6 -14.65 -0.82 -23.38
CA LEU A 6 -13.82 -1.54 -22.42
C LEU A 6 -14.27 -1.27 -20.98
N MET A 7 -14.21 -2.27 -20.13
CA MET A 7 -14.25 -2.11 -18.67
C MET A 7 -12.84 -2.22 -18.09
N HIS A 8 -12.40 -1.17 -17.40
CA HIS A 8 -11.13 -1.18 -16.65
C HIS A 8 -11.42 -1.22 -15.14
N ASP A 9 -11.04 -2.30 -14.51
CA ASP A 9 -11.15 -2.48 -13.05
C ASP A 9 -9.87 -2.07 -12.34
N ASN A 10 -10.02 -1.32 -11.25
CA ASN A 10 -8.91 -0.88 -10.43
C ASN A 10 -8.82 -1.67 -9.11
N GLN A 11 -8.38 -2.91 -9.23
CA GLN A 11 -8.12 -3.85 -8.12
C GLN A 11 -9.36 -4.37 -7.35
N THR A 12 -10.57 -4.22 -7.85
CA THR A 12 -11.73 -4.84 -7.21
C THR A 12 -11.71 -6.36 -7.39
N LEU A 13 -11.47 -6.80 -8.62
CA LEU A 13 -11.36 -8.22 -9.02
C LEU A 13 -12.52 -9.06 -8.51
N CYS A 14 -13.74 -8.55 -8.69
CA CYS A 14 -14.97 -9.25 -8.30
C CYS A 14 -15.50 -10.14 -9.42
N TYR A 15 -16.37 -11.11 -9.09
CA TYR A 15 -16.96 -12.02 -10.08
C TYR A 15 -17.77 -11.31 -11.15
N GLY A 16 -18.41 -10.17 -10.84
CA GLY A 16 -19.16 -9.38 -11.82
C GLY A 16 -18.34 -8.94 -13.04
N MET A 17 -17.02 -8.80 -12.89
CA MET A 17 -16.13 -8.53 -14.03
C MET A 17 -16.16 -9.68 -15.06
N LEU A 18 -16.21 -10.92 -14.60
CA LEU A 18 -16.29 -12.09 -15.49
C LEU A 18 -17.64 -12.16 -16.17
N GLU A 19 -18.71 -11.76 -15.48
CA GLU A 19 -20.06 -11.67 -16.07
C GLU A 19 -20.09 -10.61 -17.16
N VAL A 20 -19.56 -9.40 -16.92
CA VAL A 20 -19.46 -8.34 -17.92
C VAL A 20 -18.66 -8.80 -19.13
N ARG A 21 -17.52 -9.48 -18.91
CA ARG A 21 -16.75 -10.07 -20.00
C ARG A 21 -17.55 -11.11 -20.81
N ASN A 22 -18.30 -11.96 -20.14
CA ASN A 22 -19.14 -12.98 -20.80
C ASN A 22 -20.29 -12.35 -21.61
N MET A 23 -20.70 -11.13 -21.29
CA MET A 23 -21.63 -10.33 -22.08
C MET A 23 -20.99 -9.70 -23.32
N GLY A 24 -19.70 -9.92 -23.56
CA GLY A 24 -18.98 -9.46 -24.75
C GLY A 24 -18.22 -8.14 -24.59
N LEU A 25 -18.21 -7.50 -23.41
CA LEU A 25 -17.40 -6.32 -23.18
C LEU A 25 -15.99 -6.75 -22.72
N PRO A 26 -14.91 -6.30 -23.40
CA PRO A 26 -13.56 -6.55 -22.95
C PRO A 26 -13.34 -6.03 -21.53
N VAL A 27 -12.59 -6.79 -20.70
CA VAL A 27 -12.33 -6.43 -19.30
C VAL A 27 -10.85 -6.51 -19.01
N VAL A 28 -10.28 -5.42 -18.50
CA VAL A 28 -8.89 -5.33 -18.04
C VAL A 28 -8.87 -5.01 -16.55
N GLY A 29 -8.04 -5.69 -15.79
CA GLY A 29 -7.84 -5.43 -14.37
C GLY A 29 -6.45 -4.87 -14.09
N THR A 30 -6.34 -3.90 -13.16
CA THR A 30 -5.06 -3.44 -12.62
C THR A 30 -4.90 -3.93 -11.20
N ILE A 31 -3.74 -4.51 -10.88
CA ILE A 31 -3.34 -4.88 -9.52
C ILE A 31 -2.18 -4.00 -9.07
N HIS A 32 -2.39 -3.22 -8.00
CA HIS A 32 -1.34 -2.39 -7.39
C HIS A 32 -0.41 -3.24 -6.52
N HIS A 33 -0.99 -4.10 -5.70
CA HIS A 33 -0.26 -5.10 -4.92
C HIS A 33 -1.25 -6.18 -4.43
N PRO A 34 -0.86 -7.44 -4.35
CA PRO A 34 -1.67 -8.44 -3.66
C PRO A 34 -1.65 -8.13 -2.16
N ILE A 35 -2.84 -8.05 -1.54
CA ILE A 35 -2.98 -7.68 -0.12
C ILE A 35 -2.59 -8.88 0.81
N THR A 36 -1.98 -9.89 0.27
CA THR A 36 -1.56 -11.12 0.98
C THR A 36 -0.56 -10.86 2.09
N LYS A 37 0.42 -9.97 1.85
CA LYS A 37 1.40 -9.55 2.87
C LYS A 37 0.73 -8.77 4.01
N GLY A 38 -0.19 -7.88 3.68
CA GLY A 38 -1.01 -7.16 4.65
C GLY A 38 -1.84 -8.12 5.50
N ARG A 39 -2.51 -9.10 4.88
CA ARG A 39 -3.23 -10.17 5.58
C ARG A 39 -2.35 -10.89 6.60
N HIS A 40 -1.17 -11.34 6.18
CA HIS A 40 -0.26 -12.06 7.06
C HIS A 40 0.14 -11.21 8.28
N SER A 41 0.57 -9.99 8.06
CA SER A 41 0.92 -9.04 9.11
C SER A 41 -0.24 -8.79 10.07
N ASP A 42 -1.41 -8.51 9.54
CA ASP A 42 -2.60 -8.20 10.31
C ASP A 42 -3.07 -9.35 11.20
N ILE A 43 -3.03 -10.58 10.68
CA ILE A 43 -3.41 -11.77 11.45
C ILE A 43 -2.35 -12.07 12.52
N THR A 44 -1.06 -11.95 12.18
CA THR A 44 0.04 -12.24 13.11
C THR A 44 0.04 -11.28 14.30
N HIS A 45 -0.21 -9.99 14.06
CA HIS A 45 -0.22 -8.96 15.13
C HIS A 45 -1.58 -8.81 15.84
N ALA A 46 -2.56 -9.64 15.51
CA ALA A 46 -3.86 -9.56 16.21
C ALA A 46 -3.75 -10.03 17.65
N LYS A 47 -4.27 -9.21 18.59
CA LYS A 47 -4.12 -9.36 20.04
C LYS A 47 -4.94 -10.50 20.65
N SER A 48 -5.95 -11.04 19.95
CA SER A 48 -6.81 -12.10 20.45
C SER A 48 -7.15 -13.14 19.40
N PRO A 49 -7.46 -14.41 19.80
CA PRO A 49 -7.88 -15.46 18.87
C PRO A 49 -9.13 -15.08 18.06
N LEU A 50 -10.10 -14.43 18.71
CA LEU A 50 -11.32 -13.95 18.05
C LEU A 50 -10.99 -12.92 16.95
N LEU A 51 -10.10 -11.97 17.26
CA LEU A 51 -9.68 -10.96 16.30
C LEU A 51 -8.92 -11.59 15.12
N LYS A 52 -8.11 -12.64 15.37
CA LYS A 52 -7.44 -13.41 14.30
C LYS A 52 -8.46 -14.06 13.38
N LEU A 53 -9.50 -14.70 13.94
CA LEU A 53 -10.57 -15.34 13.17
C LEU A 53 -11.36 -14.31 12.35
N LEU A 54 -11.72 -13.18 12.93
CA LEU A 54 -12.43 -12.10 12.23
C LEU A 54 -11.59 -11.54 11.08
N LYS A 55 -10.29 -11.31 11.28
CA LYS A 55 -9.38 -10.86 10.23
C LYS A 55 -9.22 -11.93 9.15
N TRP A 56 -9.07 -13.20 9.51
CA TRP A 56 -9.00 -14.29 8.55
C TRP A 56 -10.25 -14.34 7.66
N ARG A 57 -11.44 -14.22 8.27
CA ARG A 57 -12.71 -14.14 7.55
C ARG A 57 -12.79 -12.89 6.68
N TRP A 58 -12.37 -11.73 7.19
CA TRP A 58 -12.33 -10.48 6.42
C TRP A 58 -11.53 -10.63 5.13
N TYR A 59 -10.36 -11.24 5.19
CA TYR A 59 -9.50 -11.43 4.02
C TYR A 59 -9.93 -12.57 3.08
N SER A 60 -11.10 -13.19 3.28
CA SER A 60 -11.62 -14.27 2.41
C SER A 60 -11.84 -13.81 0.97
N PHE A 61 -12.06 -12.51 0.74
CA PHE A 61 -12.19 -11.92 -0.60
C PHE A 61 -10.95 -12.13 -1.47
N LEU A 62 -9.78 -12.34 -0.91
CA LEU A 62 -8.55 -12.64 -1.67
C LEU A 62 -8.68 -13.93 -2.51
N ASN A 63 -9.49 -14.88 -2.06
CA ASN A 63 -9.78 -16.09 -2.83
C ASN A 63 -10.57 -15.75 -4.11
N MET A 64 -11.52 -14.82 -4.02
CA MET A 64 -12.26 -14.31 -5.17
C MET A 64 -11.32 -13.56 -6.11
N GLN A 65 -10.55 -12.60 -5.59
CA GLN A 65 -9.60 -11.81 -6.38
C GLN A 65 -8.61 -12.70 -7.15
N SER A 66 -8.04 -13.70 -6.48
CA SER A 66 -7.12 -14.66 -7.09
C SER A 66 -7.79 -15.49 -8.22
N ARG A 67 -9.05 -15.91 -8.03
CA ARG A 67 -9.79 -16.66 -9.05
C ARG A 67 -10.12 -15.78 -10.27
N VAL A 68 -10.51 -14.54 -10.05
CA VAL A 68 -10.82 -13.58 -11.11
C VAL A 68 -9.55 -13.19 -11.85
N ALA A 69 -8.48 -12.82 -11.14
CA ALA A 69 -7.21 -12.43 -11.75
C ALA A 69 -6.64 -13.50 -12.70
N ARG A 70 -6.75 -14.76 -12.36
CA ARG A 70 -6.31 -15.88 -13.23
C ARG A 70 -7.10 -16.01 -14.54
N GLN A 71 -8.26 -15.40 -14.64
CA GLN A 71 -9.13 -15.47 -15.82
C GLN A 71 -9.05 -14.21 -16.69
N LEU A 72 -8.38 -13.14 -16.22
CA LEU A 72 -8.17 -11.92 -16.99
C LEU A 72 -6.91 -12.01 -17.83
N ASP A 73 -6.98 -11.49 -19.07
CA ASP A 73 -5.86 -11.43 -20.01
C ASP A 73 -6.12 -10.27 -21.00
N PRO A 74 -5.28 -9.23 -21.02
CA PRO A 74 -4.15 -8.99 -20.12
C PRO A 74 -4.57 -8.51 -18.72
N LEU A 75 -3.68 -8.73 -17.75
CA LEU A 75 -3.75 -8.14 -16.42
C LEU A 75 -2.65 -7.10 -16.26
N ILE A 76 -2.99 -5.90 -15.79
CA ILE A 76 -2.02 -4.82 -15.59
C ILE A 76 -1.45 -4.91 -14.18
N VAL A 77 -0.14 -4.75 -14.06
CA VAL A 77 0.59 -4.65 -12.79
C VAL A 77 1.50 -3.42 -12.80
N VAL A 78 1.67 -2.79 -11.65
CA VAL A 78 2.33 -1.48 -11.56
C VAL A 78 3.86 -1.54 -11.40
N SER A 79 4.40 -2.72 -11.11
CA SER A 79 5.84 -2.93 -10.95
C SER A 79 6.23 -4.40 -11.15
N ASP A 80 7.53 -4.65 -11.34
CA ASP A 80 8.05 -6.02 -11.41
C ASP A 80 7.92 -6.75 -10.07
N SER A 81 7.98 -6.02 -8.94
CA SER A 81 7.72 -6.60 -7.63
C SER A 81 6.27 -7.08 -7.53
N THR A 82 5.31 -6.22 -7.93
CA THR A 82 3.89 -6.61 -7.98
C THR A 82 3.68 -7.81 -8.90
N LYS A 83 4.33 -7.82 -10.07
CA LYS A 83 4.24 -8.93 -11.03
C LYS A 83 4.67 -10.27 -10.41
N ARG A 84 5.81 -10.28 -9.71
CA ARG A 84 6.29 -11.47 -8.99
C ARG A 84 5.36 -11.89 -7.85
N ASP A 85 4.88 -10.92 -7.07
CA ASP A 85 3.98 -11.20 -5.94
C ASP A 85 2.62 -11.75 -6.43
N VAL A 86 2.04 -11.19 -7.50
CA VAL A 86 0.78 -11.69 -8.12
C VAL A 86 0.96 -13.09 -8.70
N HIS A 87 2.10 -13.36 -9.37
CA HIS A 87 2.41 -14.68 -9.86
C HIS A 87 2.46 -15.70 -8.70
N LYS A 88 3.22 -15.36 -7.65
CA LYS A 88 3.41 -16.23 -6.48
C LYS A 88 2.12 -16.45 -5.70
N ASP A 89 1.37 -15.39 -5.40
CA ASP A 89 0.29 -15.42 -4.44
C ASP A 89 -1.08 -15.72 -5.08
N PHE A 90 -1.27 -15.29 -6.34
CA PHE A 90 -2.52 -15.49 -7.07
C PHE A 90 -2.42 -16.58 -8.14
N GLY A 91 -1.20 -17.01 -8.51
CA GLY A 91 -0.98 -18.04 -9.53
C GLY A 91 -1.28 -17.56 -10.96
N VAL A 92 -1.17 -16.25 -11.20
CA VAL A 92 -1.31 -15.68 -12.56
C VAL A 92 -0.02 -15.92 -13.34
N PRO A 93 -0.08 -16.48 -14.58
CA PRO A 93 1.09 -16.62 -15.44
C PRO A 93 1.77 -15.28 -15.72
N MET A 94 3.11 -15.25 -15.71
CA MET A 94 3.87 -14.02 -15.91
C MET A 94 3.61 -13.36 -17.26
N GLU A 95 3.42 -14.14 -18.30
CA GLU A 95 3.15 -13.72 -19.68
C GLU A 95 1.81 -13.01 -19.85
N ARG A 96 0.82 -13.26 -18.99
CA ARG A 96 -0.49 -12.58 -18.99
C ARG A 96 -0.48 -11.23 -18.28
N MET A 97 0.62 -10.90 -17.63
CA MET A 97 0.74 -9.65 -16.87
C MET A 97 1.59 -8.63 -17.63
N GLN A 98 1.00 -7.50 -17.94
CA GLN A 98 1.69 -6.35 -18.50
C GLN A 98 2.03 -5.33 -17.41
N ARG A 99 3.31 -4.93 -17.33
CA ARG A 99 3.72 -3.88 -16.40
C ARG A 99 3.46 -2.52 -17.02
N ILE A 100 2.65 -1.71 -16.33
CA ILE A 100 2.44 -0.30 -16.63
C ILE A 100 2.64 0.49 -15.34
N HIS A 101 3.66 1.35 -15.30
CA HIS A 101 3.95 2.17 -14.13
C HIS A 101 2.88 3.24 -13.91
N HIS A 102 2.70 3.66 -12.65
CA HIS A 102 1.87 4.81 -12.35
C HIS A 102 2.41 6.07 -13.02
N GLY A 103 1.50 6.85 -13.61
CA GLY A 103 1.80 8.18 -14.08
C GLY A 103 1.88 9.17 -12.91
N ILE A 104 2.75 10.16 -13.05
CA ILE A 104 2.86 11.31 -12.12
C ILE A 104 2.61 12.59 -12.92
N ASN A 105 1.81 13.49 -12.35
CA ASN A 105 1.60 14.80 -12.94
C ASN A 105 2.87 15.65 -12.78
N HIS A 106 3.66 15.78 -13.83
CA HIS A 106 4.92 16.54 -13.85
C HIS A 106 4.72 18.05 -13.71
N GLN A 107 3.52 18.59 -13.95
CA GLN A 107 3.21 20.01 -13.72
C GLN A 107 3.04 20.28 -12.22
N THR A 108 2.49 19.33 -11.48
CA THR A 108 2.32 19.44 -10.03
C THR A 108 3.57 19.02 -9.27
N PHE A 109 4.23 17.95 -9.72
CA PHE A 109 5.41 17.36 -9.07
C PHE A 109 6.65 17.63 -9.92
N SER A 110 7.17 18.84 -9.84
CA SER A 110 8.39 19.26 -10.51
C SER A 110 9.46 19.67 -9.51
N PRO A 111 10.75 19.60 -9.87
CA PRO A 111 11.81 20.16 -9.05
C PRO A 111 11.57 21.66 -8.82
N MET A 112 11.74 22.10 -7.58
CA MET A 112 11.64 23.52 -7.17
C MET A 112 13.01 23.98 -6.67
N PRO A 113 13.94 24.42 -7.56
CA PRO A 113 15.29 24.81 -7.17
C PRO A 113 15.34 25.99 -6.20
N GLU A 114 14.31 26.84 -6.22
CA GLU A 114 14.14 27.99 -5.32
C GLU A 114 13.87 27.59 -3.87
N VAL A 115 13.37 26.37 -3.65
CA VAL A 115 13.11 25.87 -2.29
C VAL A 115 14.41 25.36 -1.66
N LYS A 116 14.93 26.14 -0.72
CA LYS A 116 16.13 25.78 0.04
C LYS A 116 15.85 24.58 0.94
N ARG A 117 16.64 23.52 0.76
CA ARG A 117 16.60 22.35 1.67
C ARG A 117 17.18 22.73 3.02
N LYS A 118 16.53 22.31 4.09
CA LYS A 118 17.11 22.36 5.44
C LYS A 118 18.00 21.15 5.65
N THR A 119 19.26 21.36 6.04
CA THR A 119 20.27 20.30 6.19
C THR A 119 19.96 19.32 7.31
N ASN A 120 19.39 19.82 8.43
CA ASN A 120 19.09 19.01 9.62
C ASN A 120 17.58 18.68 9.73
N ARG A 121 16.91 18.39 8.59
CA ARG A 121 15.48 18.05 8.60
C ARG A 121 15.24 16.74 7.86
N LEU A 122 14.62 15.81 8.54
CA LEU A 122 14.01 14.61 7.97
C LEU A 122 12.52 14.87 7.71
N MET A 123 11.98 14.24 6.70
CA MET A 123 10.54 14.28 6.42
C MET A 123 10.03 12.87 6.11
N ALA A 124 8.89 12.54 6.67
CA ALA A 124 8.15 11.33 6.33
C ALA A 124 6.67 11.65 6.09
N THR A 125 6.03 10.88 5.22
CA THR A 125 4.58 10.93 5.05
C THR A 125 3.96 9.76 5.81
N ALA A 126 3.03 10.05 6.72
CA ALA A 126 2.31 9.02 7.46
C ALA A 126 0.80 9.26 7.33
N SER A 127 0.17 8.53 6.43
CA SER A 127 -1.29 8.59 6.27
C SER A 127 -2.02 7.73 7.30
N ALA A 128 -1.34 6.78 7.93
CA ALA A 128 -1.90 5.92 8.97
C ALA A 128 -0.76 5.29 9.81
N ASP A 129 -1.01 5.15 11.11
CA ASP A 129 -0.12 4.43 12.04
C ASP A 129 -0.34 2.92 11.91
N VAL A 130 0.12 2.36 10.78
CA VAL A 130 0.04 0.92 10.52
C VAL A 130 1.45 0.31 10.48
N PRO A 131 1.63 -0.91 10.98
CA PRO A 131 2.93 -1.57 11.05
C PRO A 131 3.67 -1.60 9.70
N LEU A 132 2.93 -1.74 8.61
CA LEU A 132 3.47 -1.80 7.25
C LEU A 132 4.18 -0.51 6.80
N LYS A 133 3.79 0.65 7.35
CA LYS A 133 4.41 1.96 7.02
C LYS A 133 5.67 2.24 7.83
N GLY A 134 5.88 1.51 8.91
CA GLY A 134 7.12 1.53 9.67
C GLY A 134 7.42 2.82 10.45
N LEU A 135 6.43 3.69 10.67
CA LEU A 135 6.64 4.97 11.35
C LEU A 135 7.26 4.81 12.75
N ILE A 136 6.84 3.79 13.49
CA ILE A 136 7.40 3.49 14.81
C ILE A 136 8.92 3.22 14.77
N TYR A 137 9.41 2.59 13.71
CA TYR A 137 10.85 2.35 13.54
C TYR A 137 11.60 3.64 13.21
N LEU A 138 10.99 4.53 12.42
CA LEU A 138 11.54 5.86 12.15
C LEU A 138 11.67 6.67 13.45
N ILE A 139 10.65 6.67 14.30
CA ILE A 139 10.67 7.36 15.60
C ILE A 139 11.82 6.83 16.49
N ARG A 140 12.00 5.51 16.53
CA ARG A 140 13.09 4.91 17.30
C ARG A 140 14.47 5.30 16.77
N ALA A 141 14.65 5.30 15.47
CA ALA A 141 15.90 5.73 14.84
C ALA A 141 16.14 7.23 15.05
N TYR A 142 15.08 8.04 14.99
CA TYR A 142 15.17 9.48 15.23
C TYR A 142 15.61 9.79 16.66
N ASP A 143 15.05 9.11 17.67
CA ASP A 143 15.46 9.24 19.07
C ASP A 143 16.95 8.92 19.30
N GLU A 144 17.47 7.88 18.64
CA GLU A 144 18.91 7.58 18.68
C GLU A 144 19.75 8.66 18.02
N LEU A 145 19.30 9.19 16.87
CA LEU A 145 19.99 10.26 16.16
C LEU A 145 20.02 11.59 16.93
N LEU A 146 19.01 11.88 17.74
CA LEU A 146 18.99 13.09 18.58
C LEU A 146 20.15 13.16 19.60
N LYS A 147 20.74 12.02 19.97
CA LYS A 147 21.89 11.96 20.87
C LYS A 147 23.16 12.50 20.20
N GLU A 148 23.27 12.31 18.89
CA GLU A 148 24.40 12.74 18.07
C GLU A 148 24.15 14.09 17.38
N PHE A 149 22.88 14.33 16.99
CA PHE A 149 22.43 15.51 16.27
C PHE A 149 21.27 16.20 17.03
N PRO A 150 21.54 16.97 18.09
CA PRO A 150 20.48 17.56 18.93
C PRO A 150 19.53 18.51 18.18
N ASP A 151 20.01 19.13 17.09
CA ASP A 151 19.24 20.06 16.26
C ASP A 151 18.50 19.39 15.10
N LEU A 152 18.49 18.06 15.04
CA LEU A 152 17.78 17.32 14.01
C LEU A 152 16.28 17.50 14.16
N GLU A 153 15.60 17.88 13.08
CA GLU A 153 14.16 18.01 13.01
C GLU A 153 13.56 16.79 12.29
N LEU A 154 12.45 16.28 12.78
CA LEU A 154 11.61 15.31 12.07
C LEU A 154 10.23 15.92 11.80
N VAL A 155 9.85 16.00 10.53
CA VAL A 155 8.51 16.45 10.12
C VAL A 155 7.74 15.26 9.58
N VAL A 156 6.63 14.93 10.21
CA VAL A 156 5.70 13.89 9.76
C VAL A 156 4.48 14.55 9.12
N VAL A 157 4.34 14.42 7.80
CA VAL A 157 3.20 14.96 7.07
C VAL A 157 2.03 13.99 7.16
N GLY A 158 0.98 14.41 7.86
CA GLY A 158 -0.22 13.61 8.12
C GLY A 158 -0.75 13.86 9.52
N SER A 159 -1.78 13.13 9.92
CA SER A 159 -2.31 13.19 11.29
C SER A 159 -1.83 11.97 12.08
N LEU A 160 -1.06 12.20 13.11
CA LEU A 160 -0.78 11.19 14.13
C LEU A 160 -2.07 10.95 14.93
N ARG A 161 -2.61 9.76 14.83
CA ARG A 161 -3.74 9.31 15.66
C ARG A 161 -3.21 8.64 16.92
N GLU A 162 -4.05 8.54 17.92
CA GLU A 162 -3.74 7.68 19.07
C GLU A 162 -3.44 6.26 18.60
N GLY A 163 -2.26 5.74 18.98
CA GLY A 163 -1.80 4.45 18.52
C GLY A 163 -0.37 4.14 18.98
N PRO A 164 0.22 3.05 18.50
CA PRO A 164 1.55 2.61 18.91
C PRO A 164 2.65 3.66 18.71
N THR A 165 2.59 4.45 17.64
CA THR A 165 3.60 5.49 17.38
C THR A 165 3.48 6.66 18.34
N MET A 166 2.25 7.11 18.65
CA MET A 166 2.05 8.17 19.64
C MET A 166 2.55 7.74 21.02
N HIS A 167 2.20 6.52 21.43
CA HIS A 167 2.69 5.96 22.70
C HIS A 167 4.23 5.85 22.74
N GLU A 168 4.87 5.49 21.62
CA GLU A 168 6.32 5.42 21.54
C GLU A 168 6.98 6.82 21.65
N LEU A 169 6.38 7.86 21.06
CA LEU A 169 6.83 9.25 21.19
C LEU A 169 6.75 9.74 22.65
N GLU A 170 5.65 9.47 23.31
CA GLU A 170 5.42 9.82 24.72
C GLU A 170 6.39 9.10 25.64
N LYS A 171 6.55 7.78 25.44
CA LYS A 171 7.49 6.96 26.21
C LYS A 171 8.93 7.46 26.12
N ARG A 172 9.31 8.02 24.97
CA ARG A 172 10.66 8.55 24.73
C ARG A 172 10.82 10.03 25.09
N GLY A 173 9.73 10.73 25.43
CA GLY A 173 9.75 12.15 25.74
C GLY A 173 10.12 13.06 24.57
N ILE A 174 9.88 12.62 23.34
CA ILE A 174 10.23 13.36 22.11
C ILE A 174 9.00 13.79 21.29
N ARG A 175 7.81 13.80 21.90
CA ARG A 175 6.57 14.17 21.22
C ARG A 175 6.63 15.58 20.61
N ASP A 176 7.19 16.53 21.34
CA ASP A 176 7.29 17.95 20.93
C ASP A 176 8.41 18.21 19.91
N ARG A 177 9.11 17.16 19.51
CA ARG A 177 10.20 17.20 18.53
C ARG A 177 9.78 16.66 17.15
N VAL A 178 8.49 16.23 16.96
CA VAL A 178 7.96 15.61 15.75
C VAL A 178 6.66 16.28 15.31
#